data_7b7103fecc06b985ca5f2a1e74cedb02
#
_entry.id   7b7103fecc06b985ca5f2a1e74cedb02
#
_cell.length_a   1.000
_cell.length_b   1.000
_cell.length_c   1.000
_cell.angle_alpha   90.00
_cell.angle_beta   90.00
_cell.angle_gamma   90.00
#
_symmetry.space_group_name_H-M   'P 1'
#
loop_
_entity.id
_entity.type
_entity.pdbx_description
1 polymer ?
#
loop_
_entity_poly.entity_id
_entity_poly.type
_entity_poly.pdbx_seq_one_letter_code
_entity_poly.pdbx_strand_id
1 'polypeptide(L)'
;DITGKFTFTIQGSEGAPMPVNATAINDAAGNVDFGTITYTMENTFGTSDVQTMSETRSKTFTYTVTESGNVAGVVNDQTSKTFTVTVTDNGDGTLTATANPATGAFFTFTNTYQVEDLTASISDQISLNKTLDGRDLVEGEFAFQMTDAQGNVVSTGSNGANGNVVMSGITFTQPGVYNYTLSEVNNGLGGVSYDSAAYQVT
;
A
#
# COMPACT_ATOMS: atom_id res chain seq x y z
N ASP A 1 -13.44 -0.93 -6.23
CA ASP A 1 -13.82 0.43 -6.62
C ASP A 1 -13.11 1.44 -5.73
N ILE A 2 -12.30 2.32 -6.34
CA ILE A 2 -11.51 3.35 -5.65
C ILE A 2 -12.20 4.73 -5.64
N THR A 3 -13.38 4.86 -6.22
CA THR A 3 -14.11 6.14 -6.36
C THR A 3 -14.25 6.85 -5.02
N GLY A 4 -13.74 8.08 -4.93
CA GLY A 4 -13.84 8.93 -3.74
C GLY A 4 -13.06 8.44 -2.52
N LYS A 5 -12.13 7.50 -2.69
CA LYS A 5 -11.34 6.94 -1.58
C LYS A 5 -10.13 7.81 -1.21
N PHE A 6 -9.71 8.64 -2.13
CA PHE A 6 -8.57 9.53 -1.95
C PHE A 6 -9.00 10.98 -2.12
N THR A 7 -8.49 11.82 -1.24
CA THR A 7 -8.75 13.27 -1.23
C THR A 7 -7.46 13.98 -1.62
N PHE A 8 -7.58 14.91 -2.53
CA PHE A 8 -6.48 15.73 -3.01
C PHE A 8 -6.70 17.16 -2.56
N THR A 9 -5.64 17.81 -2.10
CA THR A 9 -5.66 19.20 -1.67
C THR A 9 -4.67 20.00 -2.48
N ILE A 10 -5.12 21.13 -3.06
CA ILE A 10 -4.27 22.09 -3.72
C ILE A 10 -4.04 23.30 -2.83
N GLN A 11 -2.80 23.74 -2.73
CA GLN A 11 -2.40 24.95 -2.01
C GLN A 11 -1.63 25.85 -2.96
N GLY A 12 -1.94 27.14 -2.95
CA GLY A 12 -1.22 28.17 -3.71
C GLY A 12 -0.19 28.88 -2.83
N SER A 13 0.84 29.46 -3.46
CA SER A 13 1.72 30.44 -2.83
C SER A 13 0.92 31.64 -2.31
N GLU A 14 1.54 32.46 -1.47
CA GLU A 14 0.86 33.65 -0.90
C GLU A 14 0.25 34.53 -1.98
N GLY A 15 -1.04 34.82 -1.84
CA GLY A 15 -1.82 35.63 -2.78
C GLY A 15 -2.11 34.95 -4.11
N ALA A 16 -1.88 33.65 -4.25
CA ALA A 16 -2.24 32.93 -5.46
C ALA A 16 -3.77 32.78 -5.57
N PRO A 17 -4.37 33.12 -6.73
CA PRO A 17 -5.75 32.76 -7.02
C PRO A 17 -5.98 31.26 -6.91
N MET A 18 -7.04 30.84 -6.23
CA MET A 18 -7.31 29.41 -5.99
C MET A 18 -8.41 28.91 -6.95
N PRO A 19 -8.42 27.61 -7.26
CA PRO A 19 -9.52 27.01 -7.99
C PRO A 19 -10.80 27.02 -7.14
N VAL A 20 -11.93 26.77 -7.79
CA VAL A 20 -13.24 26.74 -7.14
C VAL A 20 -13.26 25.74 -5.96
N ASN A 21 -12.58 24.60 -6.14
CA ASN A 21 -12.45 23.57 -5.13
C ASN A 21 -10.97 23.46 -4.69
N ALA A 22 -10.66 23.86 -3.46
CA ALA A 22 -9.31 23.65 -2.90
C ALA A 22 -9.06 22.19 -2.52
N THR A 23 -10.12 21.37 -2.44
CA THR A 23 -10.07 19.92 -2.24
C THR A 23 -10.95 19.22 -3.27
N ALA A 24 -10.51 18.07 -3.74
CA ALA A 24 -11.24 17.22 -4.67
C ALA A 24 -11.01 15.74 -4.35
N ILE A 25 -11.90 14.89 -4.81
CA ILE A 25 -11.78 13.42 -4.70
C ILE A 25 -11.59 12.82 -6.08
N ASN A 26 -11.00 11.64 -6.13
CA ASN A 26 -10.85 10.90 -7.38
C ASN A 26 -12.18 10.30 -7.86
N ASP A 27 -12.36 10.27 -9.17
CA ASP A 27 -13.42 9.48 -9.82
C ASP A 27 -13.05 7.99 -9.94
N ALA A 28 -13.90 7.20 -10.58
CA ALA A 28 -13.70 5.76 -10.79
C ALA A 28 -12.48 5.44 -11.69
N ALA A 29 -12.07 6.37 -12.55
CA ALA A 29 -10.91 6.25 -13.42
C ALA A 29 -9.62 6.78 -12.77
N GLY A 30 -9.72 7.34 -11.55
CA GLY A 30 -8.62 7.96 -10.83
C GLY A 30 -8.38 9.42 -11.17
N ASN A 31 -9.25 10.07 -11.99
CA ASN A 31 -9.08 11.49 -12.29
C ASN A 31 -9.53 12.37 -11.13
N VAL A 32 -8.88 13.50 -10.99
CA VAL A 32 -9.16 14.51 -9.95
C VAL A 32 -9.38 15.85 -10.63
N ASP A 33 -10.47 16.54 -10.30
CA ASP A 33 -10.84 17.84 -10.87
C ASP A 33 -11.03 18.89 -9.76
N PHE A 34 -10.16 19.87 -9.71
CA PHE A 34 -10.27 21.02 -8.82
C PHE A 34 -11.11 22.18 -9.42
N GLY A 35 -11.55 22.06 -10.67
CA GLY A 35 -12.16 23.13 -11.44
C GLY A 35 -11.11 24.11 -11.99
N THR A 36 -11.56 25.32 -12.33
CA THR A 36 -10.73 26.34 -12.97
C THR A 36 -10.15 27.34 -11.96
N ILE A 37 -8.94 27.83 -12.25
CA ILE A 37 -8.36 28.99 -11.59
C ILE A 37 -8.58 30.19 -12.52
N THR A 38 -9.23 31.23 -12.02
CA THR A 38 -9.47 32.46 -12.76
C THR A 38 -8.49 33.53 -12.33
N TYR A 39 -7.74 34.06 -13.29
CA TYR A 39 -6.82 35.20 -13.09
C TYR A 39 -7.45 36.46 -13.59
N THR A 40 -7.45 37.50 -12.76
CA THR A 40 -7.88 38.86 -13.11
C THR A 40 -6.76 39.84 -12.80
N MET A 41 -6.84 41.05 -13.33
CA MET A 41 -5.88 42.11 -12.96
C MET A 41 -5.82 42.32 -11.46
N GLU A 42 -6.98 42.38 -10.80
CA GLU A 42 -7.10 42.62 -9.39
C GLU A 42 -6.48 41.50 -8.53
N ASN A 43 -6.83 40.24 -8.79
CA ASN A 43 -6.34 39.13 -7.99
C ASN A 43 -4.90 38.71 -8.32
N THR A 44 -4.36 39.16 -9.45
CA THR A 44 -3.00 38.87 -9.87
C THR A 44 -2.04 39.98 -9.45
N PHE A 45 -2.36 41.21 -9.75
CA PHE A 45 -1.46 42.36 -9.60
C PHE A 45 -1.90 43.36 -8.54
N GLY A 46 -3.15 43.27 -8.05
CA GLY A 46 -3.72 44.16 -7.04
C GLY A 46 -4.44 45.36 -7.65
N THR A 47 -5.19 46.07 -6.80
CA THR A 47 -6.03 47.23 -7.22
C THR A 47 -5.26 48.54 -7.36
N SER A 48 -4.03 48.60 -6.82
CA SER A 48 -3.26 49.89 -6.73
C SER A 48 -2.37 50.15 -7.93
N ASP A 49 -2.27 49.25 -8.87
CA ASP A 49 -1.38 49.36 -10.01
C ASP A 49 -2.13 49.95 -11.24
N VAL A 50 -2.33 51.25 -11.23
CA VAL A 50 -2.72 51.98 -12.44
C VAL A 50 -1.51 52.08 -13.36
N GLN A 51 -1.35 51.08 -14.21
CA GLN A 51 -0.30 51.08 -15.21
C GLN A 51 -0.72 51.91 -16.40
N THR A 52 0.22 52.67 -16.98
CA THR A 52 0.06 53.26 -18.30
C THR A 52 -0.01 52.13 -19.32
N MET A 53 -0.98 52.17 -20.23
CA MET A 53 -1.12 51.21 -21.33
C MET A 53 0.18 51.18 -22.15
N SER A 54 1.04 50.19 -21.94
CA SER A 54 2.22 49.89 -22.76
C SER A 54 3.27 49.02 -22.06
N GLU A 55 3.12 48.73 -20.78
CA GLU A 55 4.12 47.90 -20.07
C GLU A 55 3.60 46.47 -19.84
N THR A 56 4.36 45.50 -20.35
CA THR A 56 4.12 44.08 -20.02
C THR A 56 4.71 43.77 -18.65
N ARG A 57 3.95 43.08 -17.82
CA ARG A 57 4.40 42.60 -16.53
C ARG A 57 3.95 41.16 -16.31
N SER A 58 4.66 40.43 -15.49
CA SER A 58 4.32 39.04 -15.20
C SER A 58 4.43 38.76 -13.72
N LYS A 59 3.58 37.83 -13.27
CA LYS A 59 3.64 37.28 -11.90
C LYS A 59 3.49 35.76 -11.96
N THR A 60 4.34 35.07 -11.18
CA THR A 60 4.33 33.63 -11.14
C THR A 60 3.78 33.15 -9.79
N PHE A 61 2.84 32.25 -9.84
CA PHE A 61 2.27 31.58 -8.68
C PHE A 61 2.70 30.11 -8.67
N THR A 62 2.95 29.58 -7.48
CA THR A 62 3.28 28.18 -7.29
C THR A 62 2.12 27.47 -6.62
N TYR A 63 1.76 26.31 -7.11
CA TYR A 63 0.72 25.46 -6.57
C TYR A 63 1.30 24.11 -6.19
N THR A 64 0.87 23.58 -5.07
CA THR A 64 1.29 22.27 -4.57
C THR A 64 0.06 21.42 -4.33
N VAL A 65 0.05 20.19 -4.88
CA VAL A 65 -1.01 19.20 -4.69
C VAL A 65 -0.47 18.07 -3.82
N THR A 66 -1.26 17.68 -2.85
CA THR A 66 -0.99 16.54 -1.97
C THR A 66 -2.18 15.58 -1.97
N GLU A 67 -1.91 14.30 -1.73
CA GLU A 67 -2.91 13.26 -1.57
C GLU A 67 -3.09 12.89 -0.09
N SER A 68 -4.29 12.50 0.27
CA SER A 68 -4.62 11.85 1.53
C SER A 68 -5.70 10.79 1.31
N GLY A 69 -5.75 9.79 2.18
CA GLY A 69 -6.75 8.72 2.14
C GLY A 69 -6.47 7.71 3.23
N ASN A 70 -7.47 6.91 3.54
CA ASN A 70 -7.33 5.80 4.48
C ASN A 70 -8.08 4.57 3.93
N VAL A 71 -7.39 3.81 3.11
CA VAL A 71 -7.90 2.56 2.54
C VAL A 71 -7.09 1.41 3.13
N ALA A 72 -7.76 0.41 3.69
CA ALA A 72 -7.10 -0.72 4.31
C ALA A 72 -6.17 -1.43 3.30
N GLY A 73 -4.94 -1.69 3.72
CA GLY A 73 -3.91 -2.31 2.90
C GLY A 73 -3.32 -1.40 1.82
N VAL A 74 -3.60 -0.10 1.83
CA VAL A 74 -3.05 0.85 0.86
C VAL A 74 -2.10 1.84 1.55
N VAL A 75 -0.90 1.94 1.01
CA VAL A 75 0.07 2.98 1.33
C VAL A 75 -0.07 4.10 0.29
N ASN A 76 -0.45 5.29 0.75
CA ASN A 76 -0.64 6.45 -0.12
C ASN A 76 0.70 7.00 -0.62
N ASP A 77 0.69 7.61 -1.79
CA ASP A 77 1.79 8.42 -2.28
C ASP A 77 1.99 9.64 -1.35
N GLN A 78 3.12 9.67 -0.65
CA GLN A 78 3.46 10.75 0.29
C GLN A 78 4.14 11.93 -0.40
N THR A 79 4.32 11.89 -1.72
CA THR A 79 4.96 12.98 -2.45
C THR A 79 3.98 14.13 -2.68
N SER A 80 4.50 15.35 -2.73
CA SER A 80 3.75 16.50 -3.21
C SER A 80 4.10 16.76 -4.69
N LYS A 81 3.12 17.20 -5.46
CA LYS A 81 3.31 17.59 -6.88
C LYS A 81 3.17 19.09 -6.98
N THR A 82 4.13 19.74 -7.63
CA THR A 82 4.19 21.20 -7.70
C THR A 82 4.19 21.66 -9.16
N PHE A 83 3.42 22.70 -9.46
CA PHE A 83 3.43 23.39 -10.73
C PHE A 83 3.40 24.90 -10.52
N THR A 84 3.79 25.64 -11.54
CA THR A 84 3.73 27.09 -11.54
C THR A 84 2.82 27.60 -12.64
N VAL A 85 2.20 28.74 -12.41
CA VAL A 85 1.48 29.48 -13.46
C VAL A 85 2.03 30.90 -13.51
N THR A 86 2.55 31.27 -14.65
CA THR A 86 2.97 32.63 -14.93
C THR A 86 1.84 33.38 -15.65
N VAL A 87 1.35 34.42 -15.02
CA VAL A 87 0.32 35.29 -15.58
C VAL A 87 1.01 36.56 -16.10
N THR A 88 0.78 36.89 -17.37
CA THR A 88 1.36 38.05 -18.07
C THR A 88 0.25 39.00 -18.45
N ASP A 89 0.41 40.27 -18.10
CA ASP A 89 -0.36 41.36 -18.63
C ASP A 89 0.27 41.76 -19.99
N ASN A 90 -0.50 41.64 -21.07
CA ASN A 90 0.00 41.85 -22.43
C ASN A 90 0.07 43.35 -22.81
N GLY A 91 -0.42 44.22 -21.92
CA GLY A 91 -0.45 45.69 -22.21
C GLY A 91 -1.54 46.12 -23.20
N ASP A 92 -2.40 45.19 -23.59
CA ASP A 92 -3.52 45.42 -24.54
C ASP A 92 -4.90 45.21 -23.89
N GLY A 93 -4.92 45.08 -22.56
CA GLY A 93 -6.12 44.80 -21.77
C GLY A 93 -6.43 43.30 -21.61
N THR A 94 -5.53 42.44 -22.08
CA THR A 94 -5.66 41.00 -21.93
C THR A 94 -4.60 40.40 -21.01
N LEU A 95 -4.91 39.24 -20.40
CA LEU A 95 -3.98 38.46 -19.64
C LEU A 95 -3.71 37.10 -20.34
N THR A 96 -2.48 36.65 -20.26
CA THR A 96 -2.08 35.30 -20.67
C THR A 96 -1.60 34.53 -19.47
N ALA A 97 -2.11 33.30 -19.26
CA ALA A 97 -1.66 32.39 -18.20
C ALA A 97 -0.94 31.19 -18.82
N THR A 98 0.29 30.92 -18.37
CA THR A 98 1.11 29.84 -18.88
C THR A 98 1.53 28.96 -17.72
N ALA A 99 1.16 27.66 -17.77
CA ALA A 99 1.52 26.67 -16.76
C ALA A 99 2.87 26.00 -17.08
N ASN A 100 3.62 25.67 -16.03
CA ASN A 100 4.83 24.85 -16.10
C ASN A 100 4.79 23.78 -14.99
N PRO A 101 4.79 22.48 -15.31
CA PRO A 101 4.80 21.92 -16.67
C PRO A 101 3.59 22.38 -17.50
N ALA A 102 3.74 22.37 -18.81
CA ALA A 102 2.73 22.86 -19.75
C ALA A 102 1.38 22.14 -19.58
N THR A 103 0.29 22.80 -19.99
CA THR A 103 -1.05 22.22 -20.06
C THR A 103 -1.04 20.86 -20.73
N GLY A 104 -1.62 19.85 -20.08
CA GLY A 104 -1.60 18.46 -20.53
C GLY A 104 -0.53 17.58 -19.87
N ALA A 105 0.39 18.15 -19.09
CA ALA A 105 1.21 17.36 -18.19
C ALA A 105 0.36 16.93 -16.97
N PHE A 106 0.31 15.63 -16.73
CA PHE A 106 -0.46 15.07 -15.64
C PHE A 106 0.46 14.70 -14.48
N PHE A 107 0.07 15.08 -13.28
CA PHE A 107 0.68 14.54 -12.08
C PHE A 107 0.01 13.20 -11.73
N THR A 108 0.83 12.19 -11.56
CA THR A 108 0.35 10.88 -11.11
C THR A 108 0.73 10.70 -9.64
N PHE A 109 -0.25 10.35 -8.83
CA PHE A 109 -0.06 9.81 -7.49
C PHE A 109 -0.20 8.30 -7.58
N THR A 110 0.79 7.58 -7.06
CA THR A 110 0.81 6.12 -7.14
C THR A 110 0.73 5.53 -5.74
N ASN A 111 -0.40 4.93 -5.44
CA ASN A 111 -0.63 4.23 -4.20
C ASN A 111 -0.23 2.76 -4.36
N THR A 112 0.33 2.18 -3.30
CA THR A 112 0.74 0.78 -3.29
C THR A 112 -0.19 -0.02 -2.41
N TYR A 113 -0.78 -1.09 -2.96
CA TYR A 113 -1.51 -2.06 -2.17
C TYR A 113 -0.51 -3.01 -1.51
N GLN A 114 -0.57 -3.09 -0.19
CA GLN A 114 0.29 -3.93 0.63
C GLN A 114 -0.58 -4.73 1.59
N VAL A 115 -0.47 -6.05 1.54
CA VAL A 115 -1.13 -6.95 2.49
C VAL A 115 -0.20 -7.15 3.68
N GLU A 116 -0.73 -7.07 4.88
CA GLU A 116 0.03 -7.43 6.09
C GLU A 116 0.26 -8.95 6.13
N ASP A 117 1.43 -9.33 6.61
CA ASP A 117 1.78 -10.73 6.81
C ASP A 117 0.85 -11.35 7.86
N LEU A 118 0.35 -12.54 7.58
CA LEU A 118 -0.44 -13.35 8.51
C LEU A 118 0.37 -14.54 8.97
N THR A 119 0.61 -14.64 10.28
CA THR A 119 1.16 -15.87 10.88
C THR A 119 0.01 -16.72 11.41
N ALA A 120 -0.19 -17.88 10.80
CA ALA A 120 -1.18 -18.85 11.24
C ALA A 120 -0.54 -19.87 12.20
N SER A 121 -1.20 -20.10 13.33
CA SER A 121 -0.88 -21.21 14.24
C SER A 121 -1.38 -22.52 13.63
N ILE A 122 -0.49 -23.45 13.35
CA ILE A 122 -0.86 -24.75 12.77
C ILE A 122 -1.62 -25.58 13.81
N SER A 123 -1.20 -25.54 15.06
CA SER A 123 -1.82 -26.32 16.13
C SER A 123 -3.25 -25.90 16.47
N ASP A 124 -3.65 -24.66 16.11
CA ASP A 124 -5.03 -24.18 16.26
C ASP A 124 -5.94 -24.68 15.12
N GLN A 125 -5.36 -25.07 14.00
CA GLN A 125 -6.07 -25.49 12.79
C GLN A 125 -6.09 -27.02 12.61
N ILE A 126 -5.02 -27.70 13.05
CA ILE A 126 -4.82 -29.13 12.87
C ILE A 126 -4.48 -29.77 14.22
N SER A 127 -5.28 -30.73 14.63
CA SER A 127 -4.97 -31.55 15.83
C SER A 127 -4.08 -32.72 15.42
N LEU A 128 -2.85 -32.72 15.91
CA LEU A 128 -1.88 -33.80 15.70
C LEU A 128 -1.64 -34.52 17.00
N ASN A 129 -1.67 -35.89 16.95
CA ASN A 129 -1.38 -36.72 18.11
C ASN A 129 -0.41 -37.81 17.71
N LYS A 130 0.62 -38.03 18.53
CA LYS A 130 1.57 -39.13 18.43
C LYS A 130 1.20 -40.22 19.46
N THR A 131 1.15 -41.45 19.00
CA THR A 131 1.06 -42.63 19.87
C THR A 131 2.31 -43.51 19.74
N LEU A 132 2.67 -44.19 20.78
CA LEU A 132 3.77 -45.15 20.80
C LEU A 132 3.29 -46.41 21.53
N ASP A 133 3.40 -47.53 20.86
CA ASP A 133 3.08 -48.82 21.47
C ASP A 133 4.30 -49.40 22.21
N GLY A 134 4.06 -50.08 23.33
CA GLY A 134 5.07 -50.80 24.08
C GLY A 134 5.76 -50.02 25.20
N ARG A 135 5.70 -48.69 25.21
CA ARG A 135 6.16 -47.85 26.33
C ARG A 135 5.53 -46.45 26.26
N ASP A 136 5.67 -45.73 27.36
CA ASP A 136 5.23 -44.33 27.42
C ASP A 136 6.04 -43.43 26.50
N LEU A 137 5.38 -42.41 25.98
CA LEU A 137 6.00 -41.33 25.23
C LEU A 137 6.87 -40.45 26.13
N VAL A 138 8.00 -40.01 25.61
CA VAL A 138 8.81 -38.93 26.20
C VAL A 138 8.59 -37.67 25.42
N GLU A 139 8.46 -36.53 26.09
CA GLU A 139 8.29 -35.23 25.48
C GLU A 139 9.48 -34.90 24.55
N GLY A 140 9.19 -34.46 23.34
CA GLY A 140 10.18 -34.06 22.34
C GLY A 140 10.91 -35.20 21.65
N GLU A 141 10.52 -36.46 21.91
CA GLU A 141 11.20 -37.63 21.34
C GLU A 141 10.95 -37.82 19.85
N PHE A 142 9.79 -37.42 19.34
CA PHE A 142 9.38 -37.52 17.95
C PHE A 142 9.25 -36.12 17.36
N ALA A 143 9.91 -35.92 16.23
CA ALA A 143 9.86 -34.68 15.48
C ALA A 143 8.93 -34.79 14.29
N PHE A 144 8.30 -33.68 13.94
CA PHE A 144 7.41 -33.53 12.79
C PHE A 144 7.85 -32.35 11.95
N GLN A 145 7.61 -32.44 10.66
CA GLN A 145 7.86 -31.35 9.73
C GLN A 145 6.72 -31.18 8.75
N MET A 146 6.54 -29.94 8.31
CA MET A 146 5.67 -29.59 7.20
C MET A 146 6.53 -28.98 6.10
N THR A 147 6.40 -29.51 4.88
CA THR A 147 7.15 -29.04 3.72
C THR A 147 6.22 -28.44 2.68
N ASP A 148 6.73 -27.44 1.95
CA ASP A 148 6.05 -26.86 0.77
C ASP A 148 6.16 -27.78 -0.46
N ALA A 149 5.59 -27.35 -1.59
CA ALA A 149 5.62 -28.09 -2.86
C ALA A 149 7.03 -28.25 -3.45
N GLN A 150 8.00 -27.43 -3.00
CA GLN A 150 9.42 -27.47 -3.39
C GLN A 150 10.24 -28.36 -2.43
N GLY A 151 9.63 -28.87 -1.36
CA GLY A 151 10.29 -29.69 -0.34
C GLY A 151 11.02 -28.87 0.75
N ASN A 152 10.82 -27.55 0.80
CA ASN A 152 11.38 -26.74 1.88
C ASN A 152 10.58 -26.94 3.17
N VAL A 153 11.26 -27.07 4.29
CA VAL A 153 10.60 -27.15 5.60
C VAL A 153 10.09 -25.76 6.00
N VAL A 154 8.78 -25.64 6.19
CA VAL A 154 8.09 -24.39 6.54
C VAL A 154 7.60 -24.36 7.99
N SER A 155 7.42 -25.51 8.62
CA SER A 155 7.04 -25.64 10.01
C SER A 155 7.63 -26.92 10.60
N THR A 156 7.98 -26.88 11.87
CA THR A 156 8.47 -28.03 12.65
C THR A 156 7.73 -28.13 13.97
N GLY A 157 7.68 -29.32 14.53
CA GLY A 157 7.08 -29.56 15.83
C GLY A 157 7.60 -30.82 16.48
N SER A 158 7.17 -31.05 17.72
CA SER A 158 7.47 -32.28 18.50
C SER A 158 6.28 -32.68 19.37
N ASN A 159 6.29 -33.92 19.80
CA ASN A 159 5.28 -34.45 20.72
C ASN A 159 5.49 -33.96 22.15
N GLY A 160 4.40 -33.68 22.85
CA GLY A 160 4.37 -33.66 24.31
C GLY A 160 4.31 -35.07 24.92
N ALA A 161 4.50 -35.17 26.21
CA ALA A 161 4.39 -36.45 26.95
C ALA A 161 3.00 -37.12 26.82
N ASN A 162 1.96 -36.32 26.59
CA ASN A 162 0.58 -36.79 26.35
C ASN A 162 0.29 -37.13 24.87
N GLY A 163 1.29 -37.06 24.01
CA GLY A 163 1.18 -37.32 22.58
C GLY A 163 0.72 -36.12 21.74
N ASN A 164 0.26 -35.03 22.33
CA ASN A 164 -0.11 -33.85 21.58
C ASN A 164 1.12 -33.25 20.87
N VAL A 165 1.00 -32.97 19.56
CA VAL A 165 2.11 -32.40 18.79
C VAL A 165 1.83 -30.92 18.57
N VAL A 166 2.81 -30.10 18.92
CA VAL A 166 2.77 -28.65 18.72
C VAL A 166 3.70 -28.27 17.58
N MET A 167 3.13 -27.67 16.52
CA MET A 167 3.84 -27.19 15.33
C MET A 167 4.08 -25.69 15.42
N SER A 168 5.19 -25.21 14.87
CA SER A 168 5.44 -23.77 14.68
C SER A 168 4.45 -23.16 13.68
N GLY A 169 4.17 -21.86 13.82
CA GLY A 169 3.32 -21.14 12.88
C GLY A 169 3.95 -20.97 11.49
N ILE A 170 3.12 -20.75 10.48
CA ILE A 170 3.54 -20.41 9.12
C ILE A 170 3.11 -18.97 8.84
N THR A 171 4.03 -18.16 8.30
CA THR A 171 3.75 -16.78 7.91
C THR A 171 3.44 -16.71 6.41
N PHE A 172 2.29 -16.14 6.09
CA PHE A 172 1.82 -15.89 4.73
C PHE A 172 1.98 -14.41 4.41
N THR A 173 2.69 -14.12 3.33
CA THR A 173 2.96 -12.75 2.86
C THR A 173 2.07 -12.32 1.70
N GLN A 174 1.30 -13.26 1.15
CA GLN A 174 0.37 -13.02 0.05
C GLN A 174 -0.89 -13.87 0.17
N PRO A 175 -2.04 -13.39 -0.31
CA PRO A 175 -3.22 -14.24 -0.47
C PRO A 175 -2.98 -15.37 -1.46
N GLY A 176 -3.47 -16.58 -1.15
CA GLY A 176 -3.30 -17.72 -2.05
C GLY A 176 -3.81 -19.01 -1.45
N VAL A 177 -3.69 -20.08 -2.22
CA VAL A 177 -3.89 -21.46 -1.77
C VAL A 177 -2.53 -22.13 -1.70
N TYR A 178 -2.20 -22.63 -0.53
CA TYR A 178 -0.90 -23.23 -0.25
C TYR A 178 -1.07 -24.71 0.08
N ASN A 179 -0.23 -25.56 -0.53
CA ASN A 179 -0.26 -26.99 -0.31
C ASN A 179 1.02 -27.42 0.40
N TYR A 180 0.83 -28.17 1.46
CA TYR A 180 1.91 -28.66 2.31
C TYR A 180 1.81 -30.17 2.50
N THR A 181 2.95 -30.77 2.82
CA THR A 181 3.03 -32.18 3.23
C THR A 181 3.53 -32.24 4.67
N LEU A 182 2.75 -32.84 5.54
CA LEU A 182 3.08 -33.07 6.94
C LEU A 182 3.57 -34.51 7.09
N SER A 183 4.70 -34.70 7.76
CA SER A 183 5.30 -36.03 8.01
C SER A 183 6.03 -36.07 9.34
N GLU A 184 6.15 -37.30 9.91
CA GLU A 184 7.07 -37.60 11.00
C GLU A 184 8.51 -37.66 10.48
N VAL A 185 9.46 -37.17 11.27
CA VAL A 185 10.89 -37.21 10.93
C VAL A 185 11.51 -38.45 11.57
N ASN A 186 12.12 -39.32 10.77
CA ASN A 186 12.85 -40.46 11.29
C ASN A 186 14.22 -40.04 11.82
N ASN A 187 14.34 -39.90 13.13
CA ASN A 187 15.57 -39.54 13.83
C ASN A 187 16.45 -40.76 14.21
N GLY A 188 16.08 -41.95 13.78
CA GLY A 188 16.88 -43.18 14.03
C GLY A 188 16.87 -43.68 15.46
N LEU A 189 15.81 -43.42 16.23
CA LEU A 189 15.69 -43.91 17.62
C LEU A 189 15.64 -45.44 17.65
N GLY A 190 16.54 -46.03 18.42
CA GLY A 190 16.66 -47.49 18.51
C GLY A 190 15.41 -48.16 19.05
N GLY A 191 14.99 -49.24 18.40
CA GLY A 191 13.81 -50.02 18.81
C GLY A 191 12.46 -49.39 18.45
N VAL A 192 12.44 -48.34 17.64
CA VAL A 192 11.22 -47.66 17.19
C VAL A 192 11.04 -47.80 15.68
N SER A 193 9.83 -48.17 15.28
CA SER A 193 9.39 -48.07 13.90
C SER A 193 8.62 -46.75 13.72
N TYR A 194 9.11 -45.88 12.84
CA TYR A 194 8.50 -44.58 12.54
C TYR A 194 7.32 -44.70 11.57
N ASP A 195 6.34 -43.86 11.73
CA ASP A 195 5.27 -43.74 10.74
C ASP A 195 5.84 -43.09 9.46
N SER A 196 5.66 -43.75 8.34
CA SER A 196 6.07 -43.24 7.02
C SER A 196 4.95 -42.50 6.28
N ALA A 197 3.80 -42.31 6.90
CA ALA A 197 2.67 -41.63 6.31
C ALA A 197 2.99 -40.15 6.07
N ALA A 198 2.49 -39.63 4.94
CA ALA A 198 2.58 -38.24 4.58
C ALA A 198 1.18 -37.70 4.33
N TYR A 199 0.82 -36.64 5.04
CA TYR A 199 -0.51 -36.04 5.03
C TYR A 199 -0.49 -34.74 4.25
N GLN A 200 -1.46 -34.58 3.34
CA GLN A 200 -1.62 -33.34 2.58
C GLN A 200 -2.44 -32.33 3.39
N VAL A 201 -1.97 -31.10 3.44
CA VAL A 201 -2.59 -29.96 4.13
C VAL A 201 -2.71 -28.81 3.14
N THR A 202 -3.89 -28.22 3.04
CA THR A 202 -4.15 -27.07 2.16
C THR A 202 -4.70 -25.92 2.97
#